data_5eec57e77cf7ffeee78599b6352fa993
#
_entry.id   5eec57e77cf7ffeee78599b6352fa993
#
_cell.length_a   1.000
_cell.length_b   1.000
_cell.length_c   1.000
_cell.angle_alpha   90.00
_cell.angle_beta   90.00
_cell.angle_gamma   90.00
#
_symmetry.space_group_name_H-M   'P 1'
#
loop_
_entity.id
_entity.type
_entity.pdbx_description
1 polymer ?
#
loop_
_entity_poly.entity_id
_entity_poly.type
_entity_poly.pdbx_seq_one_letter_code
_entity_poly.pdbx_strand_id
1 'polypeptide(L)'
;MATITKRELAEAISQKLGSPQIVTKQTIQLFLELCTEELVKGNRLEFRDFGILTTVERGSRVGRNPKTGTTVDVPPKRVVRFKSGRLLKEKVQENSSQDAPTDTSSNISTQGQ
;
A
#
# COMPACT_ATOMS: atom_id res chain seq x y z
N MET A 1 -5.58 3.09 17.17
CA MET A 1 -4.72 3.29 15.99
C MET A 1 -4.93 4.66 15.42
N ALA A 2 -3.85 5.35 15.13
CA ALA A 2 -3.93 6.71 14.57
C ALA A 2 -3.79 6.65 13.05
N THR A 3 -4.38 7.58 12.37
CA THR A 3 -4.20 7.72 10.93
C THR A 3 -3.21 8.85 10.68
N ILE A 4 -2.10 8.52 10.04
CA ILE A 4 -1.06 9.48 9.71
C ILE A 4 -1.18 9.83 8.24
N THR A 5 -1.28 11.11 7.94
CA THR A 5 -1.51 11.57 6.57
C THR A 5 -0.20 11.98 5.90
N LYS A 6 -0.26 12.19 4.58
CA LYS A 6 0.88 12.71 3.82
C LYS A 6 1.38 14.02 4.41
N ARG A 7 0.46 14.85 4.84
CA ARG A 7 0.78 16.15 5.38
C ARG A 7 1.64 16.01 6.64
N GLU A 8 1.27 15.11 7.51
CA GLU A 8 2.03 14.89 8.74
C GLU A 8 3.41 14.33 8.46
N LEU A 9 3.50 13.43 7.50
CA LEU A 9 4.79 12.88 7.10
C LEU A 9 5.65 13.94 6.45
N ALA A 10 5.06 14.81 5.64
CA ALA A 10 5.79 15.90 5.02
C ALA A 10 6.35 16.86 6.06
N GLU A 11 5.57 17.16 7.07
CA GLU A 11 6.02 18.03 8.17
C GLU A 11 7.21 17.40 8.90
N ALA A 12 7.14 16.13 9.19
CA ALA A 12 8.21 15.43 9.86
C ALA A 12 9.49 15.43 9.02
N ILE A 13 9.37 15.18 7.72
CA ILE A 13 10.51 15.19 6.82
C ILE A 13 11.12 16.58 6.75
N SER A 14 10.28 17.59 6.62
CA SER A 14 10.71 18.96 6.54
C SER A 14 11.54 19.35 7.76
N GLN A 15 11.10 18.92 8.94
CA GLN A 15 11.85 19.17 10.17
C GLN A 15 13.18 18.46 10.17
N LYS A 16 13.21 17.22 9.75
CA LYS A 16 14.45 16.44 9.75
C LYS A 16 15.47 16.95 8.77
N LEU A 17 15.03 17.43 7.63
CA LEU A 17 15.93 17.90 6.58
C LEU A 17 16.19 19.39 6.64
N GLY A 18 15.39 20.13 7.38
CA GLY A 18 15.47 21.58 7.37
C GLY A 18 15.00 22.19 6.06
N SER A 19 14.13 21.48 5.34
CA SER A 19 13.64 21.95 4.05
C SER A 19 12.33 22.71 4.21
N PRO A 20 11.97 23.58 3.28
CA PRO A 20 10.69 24.28 3.35
C PRO A 20 9.54 23.28 3.23
N GLN A 21 8.52 23.44 4.03
CA GLN A 21 7.39 22.52 4.02
C GLN A 21 6.71 22.43 2.67
N ILE A 22 6.59 23.53 1.97
CA ILE A 22 5.91 23.52 0.70
C ILE A 22 6.66 22.68 -0.34
N VAL A 23 7.98 22.74 -0.33
CA VAL A 23 8.80 21.94 -1.25
C VAL A 23 8.67 20.46 -0.89
N THR A 24 8.69 20.15 0.40
CA THR A 24 8.58 18.77 0.85
C THR A 24 7.22 18.18 0.47
N LYS A 25 6.15 18.94 0.65
CA LYS A 25 4.81 18.48 0.27
C LYS A 25 4.72 18.24 -1.23
N GLN A 26 5.28 19.13 -2.03
CA GLN A 26 5.27 18.95 -3.48
C GLN A 26 6.07 17.73 -3.89
N THR A 27 7.20 17.51 -3.24
CA THR A 27 8.06 16.37 -3.54
C THR A 27 7.33 15.06 -3.26
N ILE A 28 6.67 14.96 -2.12
CA ILE A 28 5.93 13.76 -1.77
C ILE A 28 4.77 13.53 -2.73
N GLN A 29 4.05 14.59 -3.04
CA GLN A 29 2.92 14.47 -3.96
C GLN A 29 3.39 14.01 -5.35
N LEU A 30 4.47 14.60 -5.84
CA LEU A 30 5.03 14.23 -7.12
C LEU A 30 5.52 12.78 -7.11
N PHE A 31 6.15 12.38 -6.03
CA PHE A 31 6.63 11.01 -5.89
C PHE A 31 5.48 10.02 -6.03
N LEU A 32 4.36 10.29 -5.34
CA LEU A 32 3.22 9.39 -5.41
C LEU A 32 2.57 9.40 -6.79
N GLU A 33 2.55 10.55 -7.44
CA GLU A 33 2.02 10.64 -8.80
C GLU A 33 2.86 9.84 -9.78
N LEU A 34 4.18 9.92 -9.65
CA LEU A 34 5.07 9.15 -10.52
C LEU A 34 4.95 7.66 -10.25
N CYS A 35 4.79 7.27 -9.00
CA CYS A 35 4.54 5.88 -8.67
C CYS A 35 3.25 5.38 -9.33
N THR A 36 2.22 6.21 -9.28
CA THR A 36 0.94 5.85 -9.90
C THR A 36 1.09 5.68 -11.40
N GLU A 37 1.83 6.58 -12.04
CA GLU A 37 2.04 6.49 -13.49
C GLU A 37 2.74 5.19 -13.88
N GLU A 38 3.74 4.79 -13.11
CA GLU A 38 4.44 3.55 -13.41
C GLU A 38 3.55 2.33 -13.22
N LEU A 39 2.74 2.34 -12.19
CA LEU A 39 1.81 1.23 -11.96
C LEU A 39 0.73 1.16 -13.04
N VAL A 40 0.29 2.30 -13.52
CA VAL A 40 -0.68 2.34 -14.62
C VAL A 40 -0.09 1.72 -15.89
N LYS A 41 1.21 1.92 -16.12
CA LYS A 41 1.90 1.31 -17.26
C LYS A 41 2.11 -0.20 -17.07
N GLY A 42 1.86 -0.72 -15.89
CA GLY A 42 2.07 -2.13 -15.61
C GLY A 42 3.46 -2.44 -15.06
N ASN A 43 4.23 -1.42 -14.76
CA ASN A 43 5.56 -1.62 -14.22
C ASN A 43 5.49 -1.86 -12.72
N ARG A 44 6.51 -2.51 -12.21
CA ARG A 44 6.60 -2.80 -10.80
C ARG A 44 7.55 -1.81 -10.16
N LEU A 45 7.24 -1.38 -8.94
CA LEU A 45 8.09 -0.46 -8.20
C LEU A 45 8.76 -1.21 -7.06
N GLU A 46 10.06 -1.12 -7.01
CA GLU A 46 10.81 -1.81 -5.97
C GLU A 46 11.50 -0.79 -5.09
N PHE A 47 11.08 -0.72 -3.83
CA PHE A 47 11.71 0.16 -2.83
C PHE A 47 12.48 -0.75 -1.89
N ARG A 48 13.77 -0.82 -2.11
CA ARG A 48 14.63 -1.76 -1.40
C ARG A 48 14.40 -1.67 0.11
N ASP A 49 14.28 -2.82 0.75
CA ASP A 49 14.06 -2.98 2.19
C ASP A 49 12.71 -2.50 2.68
N PHE A 50 11.96 -1.78 1.86
CA PHE A 50 10.64 -1.31 2.23
C PHE A 50 9.56 -2.23 1.64
N GLY A 51 9.55 -2.38 0.34
CA GLY A 51 8.56 -3.26 -0.28
C GLY A 51 8.48 -3.07 -1.78
N ILE A 52 7.59 -3.85 -2.36
CA ILE A 52 7.38 -3.86 -3.80
C ILE A 52 5.91 -3.62 -4.09
N LEU A 53 5.64 -2.70 -4.99
CA LEU A 53 4.29 -2.45 -5.47
C LEU A 53 4.16 -2.99 -6.87
N THR A 54 3.11 -3.78 -7.09
CA THR A 54 2.85 -4.35 -8.41
C THR A 54 1.36 -4.23 -8.69
N THR A 55 0.99 -4.44 -9.93
CA THR A 55 -0.41 -4.61 -10.25
C THR A 55 -0.64 -6.06 -10.59
N VAL A 56 -1.78 -6.57 -10.18
CA VAL A 56 -2.17 -7.94 -10.44
C VAL A 56 -3.51 -7.90 -11.12
N GLU A 57 -3.64 -8.65 -12.18
CA GLU A 57 -4.90 -8.73 -12.86
C GLU A 57 -5.67 -9.92 -12.33
N ARG A 58 -6.87 -9.66 -11.85
CA ARG A 58 -7.75 -10.73 -11.44
C ARG A 58 -8.60 -11.05 -12.64
N GLY A 59 -8.56 -12.29 -13.07
CA GLY A 59 -9.29 -12.71 -14.24
C GLY A 59 -10.78 -12.59 -14.06
N SER A 60 -11.51 -12.63 -15.14
CA SER A 60 -12.96 -12.61 -15.09
C SER A 60 -13.44 -13.91 -14.45
N ARG A 61 -14.55 -13.83 -13.80
CA ARG A 61 -15.13 -14.99 -13.13
C ARG A 61 -16.64 -14.88 -13.21
N VAL A 62 -17.30 -15.99 -12.92
CA VAL A 62 -18.75 -16.03 -12.95
C VAL A 62 -19.26 -15.90 -11.51
N GLY A 63 -20.06 -14.87 -11.27
CA GLY A 63 -20.73 -14.72 -9.98
C GLY A 63 -22.16 -15.15 -10.09
N ARG A 64 -22.83 -15.21 -8.99
CA ARG A 64 -24.23 -15.57 -8.95
C ARG A 64 -25.01 -14.51 -8.19
N ASN A 65 -26.10 -14.07 -8.78
CA ASN A 65 -27.00 -13.13 -8.13
C ASN A 65 -27.81 -13.89 -7.09
N PRO A 66 -27.66 -13.59 -5.81
CA PRO A 66 -28.37 -14.34 -4.77
C PRO A 66 -29.88 -14.19 -4.80
N LYS A 67 -30.39 -13.14 -5.42
CA LYS A 67 -31.83 -12.94 -5.48
C LYS A 67 -32.48 -13.71 -6.61
N THR A 68 -31.85 -13.76 -7.74
CA THR A 68 -32.44 -14.39 -8.93
C THR A 68 -31.83 -15.74 -9.25
N GLY A 69 -30.67 -16.04 -8.69
CA GLY A 69 -29.95 -17.27 -8.99
C GLY A 69 -29.27 -17.28 -10.35
N THR A 70 -29.34 -16.16 -11.08
CA THR A 70 -28.70 -16.10 -12.39
C THR A 70 -27.21 -15.87 -12.25
N THR A 71 -26.45 -16.36 -13.21
CA THR A 71 -25.02 -16.15 -13.23
C THR A 71 -24.72 -14.83 -13.92
N VAL A 72 -23.69 -14.14 -13.42
CA VAL A 72 -23.26 -12.87 -13.96
C VAL A 72 -21.76 -12.92 -14.19
N ASP A 73 -21.31 -12.47 -15.34
CA ASP A 73 -19.90 -12.42 -15.63
C ASP A 73 -19.28 -11.22 -14.89
N VAL A 74 -18.24 -11.48 -14.13
CA VAL A 74 -17.49 -10.42 -13.46
C VAL A 74 -16.27 -10.10 -14.28
N PRO A 75 -16.13 -8.87 -14.77
CA PRO A 75 -15.01 -8.54 -15.66
C PRO A 75 -13.68 -8.57 -14.91
N PRO A 76 -12.57 -8.70 -15.62
CA PRO A 76 -11.27 -8.70 -14.99
C PRO A 76 -10.96 -7.34 -14.38
N LYS A 77 -10.21 -7.34 -13.30
CA LYS A 77 -9.82 -6.14 -12.60
C LYS A 77 -8.31 -6.10 -12.43
N ARG A 78 -7.75 -4.92 -12.53
CA ARG A 78 -6.35 -4.71 -12.13
C ARG A 78 -6.35 -4.08 -10.76
N VAL A 79 -5.60 -4.66 -9.85
CA VAL A 79 -5.51 -4.15 -8.49
C VAL A 79 -4.04 -3.97 -8.12
N VAL A 80 -3.80 -3.04 -7.21
CA VAL A 80 -2.45 -2.81 -6.71
C VAL A 80 -2.19 -3.77 -5.56
N ARG A 81 -1.02 -4.36 -5.57
CA ARG A 81 -0.59 -5.25 -4.50
C ARG A 81 0.72 -4.74 -3.91
N PHE A 82 0.79 -4.68 -2.60
CA PHE A 82 2.01 -4.32 -1.91
C PHE A 82 2.55 -5.54 -1.17
N LYS A 83 3.82 -5.84 -1.41
CA LYS A 83 4.50 -6.90 -0.68
C LYS A 83 5.58 -6.25 0.16
N SER A 84 5.49 -6.37 1.47
CA SER A 84 6.47 -5.75 2.35
C SER A 84 7.83 -6.39 2.21
N GLY A 85 8.86 -5.57 2.26
CA GLY A 85 10.23 -6.04 2.22
C GLY A 85 10.63 -6.63 3.56
N ARG A 86 11.77 -7.27 3.56
CA ARG A 86 12.24 -7.96 4.74
C ARG A 86 12.42 -7.04 5.94
N LEU A 87 13.07 -5.90 5.73
CA LEU A 87 13.38 -4.99 6.82
C LEU A 87 12.10 -4.39 7.41
N LEU A 88 11.18 -3.97 6.58
CA LEU A 88 9.91 -3.44 7.04
C LEU A 88 9.16 -4.49 7.84
N LYS A 89 9.10 -5.70 7.33
CA LYS A 89 8.40 -6.79 7.96
C LYS A 89 8.99 -7.07 9.35
N GLU A 90 10.30 -7.12 9.43
CA GLU A 90 10.97 -7.40 10.70
C GLU A 90 10.73 -6.31 11.73
N LYS A 91 10.76 -5.06 11.31
CA LYS A 91 10.55 -3.95 12.23
C LYS A 91 9.12 -3.89 12.76
N VAL A 92 8.17 -4.17 11.91
CA VAL A 92 6.77 -4.20 12.33
C VAL A 92 6.53 -5.37 13.29
N GLN A 93 7.11 -6.50 13.00
CA GLN A 93 7.00 -7.70 13.82
C GLN A 93 7.61 -7.49 15.21
N GLU A 94 8.77 -6.88 15.25
CA GLU A 94 9.47 -6.57 16.47
C GLU A 94 8.62 -5.70 17.41
N ASN A 95 8.05 -4.65 16.86
CA ASN A 95 7.21 -3.76 17.63
C ASN A 95 5.93 -4.44 18.08
N SER A 96 5.38 -5.29 17.25
CA SER A 96 4.18 -6.03 17.58
C SER A 96 4.42 -7.04 18.70
N SER A 97 5.61 -7.61 18.81
CA SER A 97 5.88 -8.54 19.88
C SER A 97 6.12 -7.84 21.21
N GLN A 98 6.44 -6.57 21.21
CA GLN A 98 6.59 -5.81 22.43
C GLN A 98 5.26 -5.31 22.95
N ASP A 99 4.36 -4.98 22.05
CA ASP A 99 3.05 -4.51 22.42
C ASP A 99 2.17 -5.72 22.58
N ALA A 100 1.15 -5.61 23.25
CA ALA A 100 0.20 -6.69 23.33
C ALA A 100 -0.31 -6.96 21.96
N PRO A 101 -0.58 -8.16 21.67
CA PRO A 101 -0.98 -8.53 20.37
C PRO A 101 -2.25 -7.96 19.95
N THR A 102 -2.39 -7.63 19.19
CA THR A 102 -3.59 -7.13 18.79
C THR A 102 -3.83 -7.56 17.43
N ASP A 103 -3.72 -7.72 17.28
CA ASP A 103 -3.79 -7.93 16.20
C ASP A 103 -3.40 -8.10 15.23
N THR A 104 -3.39 -8.11 14.93
CA THR A 104 -3.00 -8.06 14.04
C THR A 104 -2.89 -8.30 13.16
N SER A 105 -2.92 -8.25 13.15
CA SER A 105 -2.77 -8.17 12.33
C SER A 105 -2.76 -8.39 11.52
N SER A 106 -2.98 -8.37 11.63
CA SER A 106 -2.97 -8.25 10.93
C SER A 106 -2.73 -8.31 10.08
N ASN A 107 -2.83 -8.20 10.14
CA ASN A 107 -2.55 -7.95 9.40
C ASN A 107 -2.29 -8.02 8.62
N ILE A 108 -2.45 -8.01 8.78
CA ILE A 108 -2.07 -7.72 8.09
C ILE A 108 -1.89 -8.18 7.23
N SER A 109 -1.97 -8.26 7.27
CA SER A 109 -1.77 -8.39 6.52
C SER A 109 -1.63 -8.70 5.72
N THR A 110 -1.84 -8.77 5.78
CA THR A 110 -1.62 -8.73 5.12
C THR A 110 -1.30 -8.98 4.43
N GLN A 111 -1.37 -9.05 4.44
CA GLN A 111 -0.88 -8.91 3.87
C GLN A 111 -0.42 -9.42 3.15
N GLY A 112 -0.42 -9.72 3.02
CA GLY A 112 -0.10 -9.92 2.33
C GLY A 112 0.17 -10.63 1.76
N GLN A 113 0.07 -10.92 1.70
CA GLN A 113 0.16 -11.46 1.32
C GLN A 113 0.05 -11.72 0.72
#